data_9f160fbf2ee9aed32a466ecb7876ca8b
#
_entry.id   9f160fbf2ee9aed32a466ecb7876ca8b
#
_cell.length_a   1.000
_cell.length_b   1.000
_cell.length_c   1.000
_cell.angle_alpha   90.00
_cell.angle_beta   90.00
_cell.angle_gamma   90.00
#
_symmetry.space_group_name_H-M   'P 1'
#
loop_
_entity.id
_entity.type
_entity.pdbx_description
1 polymer ?
#
loop_
_entity_poly.entity_id
_entity_poly.type
_entity_poly.pdbx_seq_one_letter_code
_entity_poly.pdbx_strand_id
1 'polypeptide(L)'
;MVVLTDQPLRNILHKPDLTGRMLQWAIELSEFGIEFQPRLSMKGQVMADFVLEYSPKLSQRQESSEKEWWTLRVDGASRSSGSGVGLLLQSPTGEHLEQSIWLGFPASNNEAEYEAILFGLDLALALSVSKLRVYSDSQLVVRHVQNEYEAKDAHMARYLTKVRDTLQRFTE
;
A
#
# COMPACT_ATOMS: atom_id res chain seq x y z
N MET A 1 24.63 -1.21 -5.71
CA MET A 1 23.37 -1.34 -4.91
C MET A 1 22.60 -0.03 -4.97
N VAL A 2 21.30 -0.06 -5.27
CA VAL A 2 20.43 1.14 -5.30
C VAL A 2 19.64 1.21 -4.01
N VAL A 3 19.66 2.37 -3.34
CA VAL A 3 18.86 2.64 -2.13
C VAL A 3 17.80 3.68 -2.47
N LEU A 4 16.54 3.29 -2.37
CA LEU A 4 15.39 4.18 -2.55
C LEU A 4 15.03 4.86 -1.23
N THR A 5 15.12 6.18 -1.18
CA THR A 5 14.88 6.94 0.05
C THR A 5 14.41 8.36 -0.25
N ASP A 6 13.49 8.85 0.56
CA ASP A 6 13.06 10.25 0.62
C ASP A 6 13.93 11.09 1.57
N GLN A 7 14.81 10.43 2.33
CA GLN A 7 15.72 11.09 3.24
C GLN A 7 16.99 11.57 2.51
N PRO A 8 17.56 12.70 2.87
CA PRO A 8 18.77 13.24 2.24
C PRO A 8 20.04 12.48 2.66
N LEU A 9 20.01 11.13 2.64
CA LEU A 9 21.09 10.28 3.13
C LEU A 9 22.41 10.55 2.41
N ARG A 10 22.36 10.79 1.09
CA ARG A 10 23.54 11.18 0.31
C ARG A 10 24.21 12.42 0.89
N ASN A 11 23.41 13.45 1.20
CA ASN A 11 23.94 14.71 1.74
C ASN A 11 24.43 14.56 3.18
N ILE A 12 23.82 13.63 3.96
CA ILE A 12 24.21 13.36 5.34
C ILE A 12 25.52 12.58 5.40
N LEU A 13 25.64 11.49 4.61
CA LEU A 13 26.80 10.60 4.63
C LEU A 13 28.06 11.20 3.96
N HIS A 14 27.92 12.25 3.14
CA HIS A 14 29.05 12.96 2.51
C HIS A 14 29.41 14.27 3.20
N LYS A 15 28.88 14.54 4.40
CA LYS A 15 29.29 15.72 5.18
C LYS A 15 30.72 15.56 5.71
N PRO A 16 31.56 16.62 5.63
CA PRO A 16 32.94 16.54 6.14
C PRO A 16 33.04 16.44 7.66
N ASP A 17 31.97 16.78 8.39
CA ASP A 17 31.95 16.86 9.84
C ASP A 17 31.41 15.59 10.53
N LEU A 18 31.36 14.47 9.82
CA LEU A 18 30.90 13.21 10.40
C LEU A 18 31.86 12.70 11.46
N THR A 19 31.33 12.37 12.64
CA THR A 19 32.09 11.80 13.75
C THR A 19 31.43 10.53 14.28
N GLY A 20 32.21 9.69 14.98
CA GLY A 20 31.71 8.49 15.63
C GLY A 20 31.15 7.46 14.64
N ARG A 21 30.01 6.84 14.99
CA ARG A 21 29.37 5.78 14.19
C ARG A 21 28.95 6.23 12.79
N MET A 22 28.59 7.49 12.61
CA MET A 22 28.19 8.01 11.30
C MET A 22 29.34 8.02 10.31
N LEU A 23 30.56 8.40 10.77
CA LEU A 23 31.76 8.34 9.96
C LEU A 23 32.09 6.88 9.57
N GLN A 24 32.02 5.96 10.51
CA GLN A 24 32.29 4.56 10.27
C GLN A 24 31.31 3.98 9.22
N TRP A 25 30.01 4.27 9.35
CA TRP A 25 29.02 3.85 8.35
C TRP A 25 29.23 4.50 6.99
N ALA A 26 29.62 5.78 6.95
CA ALA A 26 29.92 6.45 5.67
C ALA A 26 31.06 5.78 4.94
N ILE A 27 32.13 5.37 5.66
CA ILE A 27 33.27 4.64 5.10
C ILE A 27 32.83 3.25 4.61
N GLU A 28 32.18 2.46 5.47
CA GLU A 28 31.70 1.11 5.11
C GLU A 28 30.75 1.12 3.91
N LEU A 29 29.79 2.05 3.88
CA LEU A 29 28.84 2.15 2.78
C LEU A 29 29.48 2.65 1.47
N SER A 30 30.57 3.42 1.54
CA SER A 30 31.27 3.92 0.35
C SER A 30 31.91 2.79 -0.48
N GLU A 31 32.28 1.68 0.15
CA GLU A 31 32.86 0.51 -0.51
C GLU A 31 31.88 -0.24 -1.40
N PHE A 32 30.57 -0.11 -1.15
CA PHE A 32 29.53 -0.85 -1.88
C PHE A 32 28.96 -0.14 -3.11
N GLY A 33 29.50 1.03 -3.49
CA GLY A 33 29.02 1.77 -4.66
C GLY A 33 27.50 2.03 -4.62
N ILE A 34 27.01 2.57 -3.49
CA ILE A 34 25.58 2.78 -3.26
C ILE A 34 25.10 3.99 -4.06
N GLU A 35 24.10 3.78 -4.88
CA GLU A 35 23.36 4.82 -5.58
C GLU A 35 22.06 5.14 -4.82
N PHE A 36 21.88 6.41 -4.44
CA PHE A 36 20.68 6.88 -3.77
C PHE A 36 19.72 7.51 -4.77
N GLN A 37 18.52 6.99 -4.85
CA GLN A 37 17.46 7.52 -5.71
C GLN A 37 16.27 7.97 -4.85
N PRO A 38 15.60 9.09 -5.23
CA PRO A 38 14.39 9.51 -4.55
C PRO A 38 13.30 8.45 -4.74
N ARG A 39 12.54 8.18 -3.69
CA ARG A 39 11.34 7.35 -3.82
C ARG A 39 10.33 8.05 -4.74
N LEU A 40 9.84 7.32 -5.71
CA LEU A 40 8.59 7.68 -6.38
C LEU A 40 7.47 7.72 -5.35
N SER A 41 6.33 8.36 -5.67
CA SER A 41 5.22 8.43 -4.73
C SER A 41 4.98 7.04 -4.12
N MET A 42 4.86 6.97 -2.79
CA MET A 42 4.82 5.68 -2.06
C MET A 42 3.80 4.69 -2.63
N LYS A 43 2.63 5.17 -3.07
CA LYS A 43 1.62 4.35 -3.74
C LYS A 43 2.15 3.64 -4.99
N GLY A 44 2.77 4.38 -5.89
CA GLY A 44 3.25 3.82 -7.16
C GLY A 44 4.38 2.82 -6.98
N GLN A 45 5.28 3.06 -6.05
CA GLN A 45 6.42 2.17 -5.81
C GLN A 45 6.00 0.85 -5.17
N VAL A 46 5.19 0.89 -4.12
CA VAL A 46 4.69 -0.31 -3.45
C VAL A 46 3.94 -1.19 -4.44
N MET A 47 3.08 -0.59 -5.27
CA MET A 47 2.35 -1.32 -6.30
C MET A 47 3.29 -1.94 -7.34
N ALA A 48 4.31 -1.21 -7.80
CA ALA A 48 5.27 -1.73 -8.76
C ALA A 48 6.08 -2.90 -8.20
N ASP A 49 6.56 -2.78 -6.96
CA ASP A 49 7.33 -3.82 -6.29
C ASP A 49 6.49 -5.10 -6.12
N PHE A 50 5.23 -4.98 -5.72
CA PHE A 50 4.33 -6.12 -5.61
C PHE A 50 4.04 -6.78 -6.95
N VAL A 51 3.72 -6.00 -7.97
CA VAL A 51 3.44 -6.55 -9.31
C VAL A 51 4.66 -7.27 -9.86
N LEU A 52 5.86 -6.73 -9.70
CA LEU A 52 7.09 -7.37 -10.18
C LEU A 52 7.44 -8.65 -9.42
N GLU A 53 7.23 -8.67 -8.11
CA GLU A 53 7.60 -9.84 -7.29
C GLU A 53 6.62 -11.00 -7.40
N TYR A 54 5.33 -10.70 -7.47
CA TYR A 54 4.28 -11.73 -7.33
C TYR A 54 3.55 -12.08 -8.63
N SER A 55 3.53 -11.19 -9.64
CA SER A 55 2.89 -11.50 -10.93
C SER A 55 3.43 -12.78 -11.59
N PRO A 56 4.74 -13.08 -11.60
CA PRO A 56 5.23 -14.33 -12.17
C PRO A 56 4.78 -15.58 -11.43
N LYS A 57 4.61 -15.50 -10.10
CA LYS A 57 4.17 -16.62 -9.27
C LYS A 57 2.68 -16.93 -9.46
N LEU A 58 1.87 -15.89 -9.71
CA LEU A 58 0.44 -16.03 -9.94
C LEU A 58 0.11 -16.46 -11.38
N SER A 59 0.90 -16.03 -12.37
CA SER A 59 0.66 -16.35 -13.78
C SER A 59 0.89 -17.83 -14.12
N GLN A 60 1.73 -18.55 -13.38
CA GLN A 60 2.02 -19.96 -13.66
C GLN A 60 0.92 -20.93 -13.17
N ARG A 61 -0.06 -20.48 -12.39
CA ARG A 61 -1.16 -21.31 -11.87
C ARG A 61 -2.52 -21.05 -12.53
N GLN A 62 -2.61 -20.21 -13.56
CA GLN A 62 -3.88 -19.82 -14.18
C GLN A 62 -4.46 -20.79 -15.20
N GLU A 63 -3.97 -22.02 -15.31
CA GLU A 63 -4.50 -23.00 -16.30
C GLU A 63 -5.56 -23.97 -15.79
N SER A 64 -6.18 -23.76 -14.64
CA SER A 64 -7.33 -24.59 -14.29
C SER A 64 -8.33 -23.88 -13.39
N SER A 65 -9.52 -23.71 -13.93
CA SER A 65 -10.81 -23.71 -13.25
C SER A 65 -11.24 -22.55 -12.39
N GLU A 66 -12.55 -22.32 -12.49
CA GLU A 66 -13.46 -21.64 -11.56
C GLU A 66 -12.88 -20.40 -10.84
N LYS A 67 -13.37 -19.26 -11.25
CA LYS A 67 -13.11 -17.95 -10.66
C LYS A 67 -13.40 -17.98 -9.16
N GLU A 68 -12.38 -18.27 -8.36
CA GLU A 68 -12.46 -18.31 -6.91
C GLU A 68 -12.29 -16.90 -6.33
N TRP A 69 -12.80 -16.71 -5.13
CA TRP A 69 -12.80 -15.44 -4.44
C TRP A 69 -11.47 -15.14 -3.76
N TRP A 70 -10.92 -13.98 -4.03
CA TRP A 70 -9.85 -13.40 -3.24
C TRP A 70 -10.40 -12.69 -2.02
N THR A 71 -9.61 -12.60 -0.96
CA THR A 71 -9.97 -11.92 0.27
C THR A 71 -8.99 -10.78 0.54
N LEU A 72 -9.49 -9.57 0.65
CA LEU A 72 -8.74 -8.38 1.05
C LEU A 72 -9.17 -7.98 2.46
N ARG A 73 -8.23 -7.92 3.38
CA ARG A 73 -8.42 -7.34 4.71
C ARG A 73 -7.63 -6.06 4.80
N VAL A 74 -8.25 -5.01 5.30
CA VAL A 74 -7.65 -3.68 5.41
C VAL A 74 -7.86 -3.12 6.81
N ASP A 75 -6.90 -2.31 7.25
CA ASP A 75 -6.90 -1.60 8.52
C ASP A 75 -6.20 -0.25 8.32
N GLY A 76 -6.85 0.82 8.71
CA GLY A 76 -6.34 2.18 8.66
C GLY A 76 -6.16 2.77 10.05
N ALA A 77 -4.99 3.27 10.36
CA ALA A 77 -4.71 3.86 11.66
C ALA A 77 -4.15 5.27 11.52
N SER A 78 -4.64 6.16 12.38
CA SER A 78 -4.13 7.52 12.53
C SER A 78 -3.69 7.76 13.98
N ARG A 79 -2.48 8.30 14.14
CA ARG A 79 -1.92 8.70 15.43
C ARG A 79 -1.26 10.08 15.30
N SER A 80 -0.97 10.70 16.43
CA SER A 80 -0.22 11.96 16.47
C SER A 80 1.16 11.86 15.79
N SER A 81 1.75 10.67 15.76
CA SER A 81 3.03 10.39 15.08
C SER A 81 2.89 10.16 13.58
N GLY A 82 1.68 10.03 13.05
CA GLY A 82 1.39 9.84 11.63
C GLY A 82 0.30 8.83 11.34
N SER A 83 -0.02 8.70 10.08
CA SER A 83 -1.09 7.83 9.59
C SER A 83 -0.53 6.71 8.73
N GLY A 84 -1.09 5.52 8.85
CA GLY A 84 -0.65 4.35 8.10
C GLY A 84 -1.80 3.42 7.77
N VAL A 85 -1.56 2.51 6.85
CA VAL A 85 -2.51 1.50 6.43
C VAL A 85 -1.85 0.12 6.43
N GLY A 86 -2.60 -0.88 6.87
CA GLY A 86 -2.27 -2.29 6.74
C GLY A 86 -3.19 -2.95 5.72
N LEU A 87 -2.67 -3.86 4.92
CA LEU A 87 -3.47 -4.68 4.02
C LEU A 87 -2.94 -6.10 3.97
N LEU A 88 -3.87 -7.03 3.84
CA LEU A 88 -3.61 -8.45 3.62
C LEU A 88 -4.50 -8.90 2.47
N LEU A 89 -3.90 -9.24 1.34
CA LEU A 89 -4.59 -9.82 0.20
C LEU A 89 -4.30 -11.32 0.14
N GLN A 90 -5.33 -12.14 0.22
CA GLN A 90 -5.22 -13.60 0.23
C GLN A 90 -5.85 -14.18 -1.03
N SER A 91 -5.09 -15.03 -1.72
CA SER A 91 -5.56 -15.78 -2.86
C SER A 91 -6.45 -16.96 -2.45
N PRO A 92 -7.28 -17.49 -3.36
CA PRO A 92 -8.05 -18.71 -3.12
C PRO A 92 -7.19 -19.93 -2.78
N THR A 93 -5.93 -19.94 -3.24
CA THR A 93 -4.97 -21.02 -2.98
C THR A 93 -4.28 -20.91 -1.62
N GLY A 94 -4.58 -19.86 -0.84
CA GLY A 94 -4.03 -19.63 0.48
C GLY A 94 -2.73 -18.82 0.50
N GLU A 95 -2.23 -18.40 -0.65
CA GLU A 95 -1.11 -17.45 -0.72
C GLU A 95 -1.58 -16.08 -0.22
N HIS A 96 -0.75 -15.36 0.49
CA HIS A 96 -1.10 -14.05 1.03
C HIS A 96 0.01 -13.03 0.79
N LEU A 97 -0.42 -11.80 0.58
CA LEU A 97 0.40 -10.61 0.43
C LEU A 97 0.04 -9.68 1.58
N GLU A 98 1.00 -9.41 2.44
CA GLU A 98 0.82 -8.51 3.57
C GLU A 98 1.66 -7.25 3.39
N GLN A 99 1.07 -6.08 3.64
CA GLN A 99 1.75 -4.81 3.50
C GLN A 99 1.34 -3.82 4.56
N SER A 100 2.33 -3.10 5.07
CA SER A 100 2.14 -1.94 5.93
C SER A 100 2.72 -0.70 5.26
N ILE A 101 1.94 0.35 5.13
CA ILE A 101 2.28 1.55 4.38
C ILE A 101 2.09 2.79 5.24
N TRP A 102 3.10 3.63 5.28
CA TRP A 102 3.01 4.95 5.87
C TRP A 102 2.42 5.94 4.85
N LEU A 103 1.37 6.68 5.20
CA LEU A 103 0.68 7.56 4.26
C LEU A 103 1.49 8.82 3.90
N GLY A 104 2.39 9.26 4.76
CA GLY A 104 3.22 10.45 4.51
C GLY A 104 2.48 11.78 4.66
N PHE A 105 1.20 11.75 5.05
CA PHE A 105 0.37 12.91 5.34
C PHE A 105 -0.53 12.63 6.55
N PRO A 106 -0.96 13.68 7.26
CA PRO A 106 -1.93 13.51 8.34
C PRO A 106 -3.30 13.14 7.77
N ALA A 107 -3.88 12.07 8.30
CA ALA A 107 -5.22 11.62 7.97
C ALA A 107 -6.00 11.34 9.25
N SER A 108 -7.31 11.50 9.24
CA SER A 108 -8.18 10.95 10.28
C SER A 108 -8.23 9.41 10.20
N ASN A 109 -8.73 8.73 11.22
CA ASN A 109 -8.90 7.28 11.16
C ASN A 109 -9.78 6.86 9.99
N ASN A 110 -10.89 7.57 9.75
CA ASN A 110 -11.77 7.26 8.62
C ASN A 110 -11.09 7.46 7.26
N GLU A 111 -10.27 8.50 7.10
CA GLU A 111 -9.49 8.72 5.88
C GLU A 111 -8.44 7.63 5.68
N ALA A 112 -7.75 7.21 6.75
CA ALA A 112 -6.80 6.11 6.71
C ALA A 112 -7.47 4.80 6.30
N GLU A 113 -8.69 4.52 6.80
CA GLU A 113 -9.48 3.37 6.39
C GLU A 113 -9.87 3.40 4.91
N TYR A 114 -10.32 4.55 4.40
CA TYR A 114 -10.60 4.70 2.98
C TYR A 114 -9.34 4.52 2.12
N GLU A 115 -8.21 5.08 2.55
CA GLU A 115 -6.93 4.89 1.86
C GLU A 115 -6.51 3.42 1.86
N ALA A 116 -6.72 2.68 2.97
CA ALA A 116 -6.44 1.26 3.04
C ALA A 116 -7.26 0.45 2.03
N ILE A 117 -8.57 0.74 1.93
CA ILE A 117 -9.44 0.10 0.94
C ILE A 117 -8.97 0.41 -0.48
N LEU A 118 -8.75 1.69 -0.81
CA LEU A 118 -8.30 2.09 -2.15
C LEU A 118 -6.98 1.44 -2.53
N PHE A 119 -6.03 1.39 -1.61
CA PHE A 119 -4.74 0.74 -1.83
C PHE A 119 -4.89 -0.74 -2.12
N GLY A 120 -5.71 -1.43 -1.33
CA GLY A 120 -5.98 -2.85 -1.51
C GLY A 120 -6.72 -3.15 -2.81
N LEU A 121 -7.69 -2.32 -3.20
CA LEU A 121 -8.41 -2.44 -4.48
C LEU A 121 -7.46 -2.23 -5.67
N ASP A 122 -6.62 -1.20 -5.63
CA ASP A 122 -5.64 -0.94 -6.69
C ASP A 122 -4.65 -2.11 -6.83
N LEU A 123 -4.20 -2.70 -5.71
CA LEU A 123 -3.35 -3.89 -5.71
C LEU A 123 -4.06 -5.08 -6.35
N ALA A 124 -5.29 -5.34 -5.94
CA ALA A 124 -6.08 -6.45 -6.49
C ALA A 124 -6.30 -6.30 -8.02
N LEU A 125 -6.56 -5.07 -8.49
CA LEU A 125 -6.68 -4.79 -9.93
C LEU A 125 -5.36 -4.99 -10.67
N ALA A 126 -4.24 -4.57 -10.09
CA ALA A 126 -2.91 -4.77 -10.67
C ALA A 126 -2.57 -6.26 -10.84
N LEU A 127 -3.07 -7.11 -9.93
CA LEU A 127 -2.95 -8.56 -9.99
C LEU A 127 -4.05 -9.23 -10.83
N SER A 128 -4.88 -8.46 -11.52
CA SER A 128 -5.98 -8.95 -12.36
C SER A 128 -7.01 -9.81 -11.59
N VAL A 129 -7.22 -9.50 -10.32
CA VAL A 129 -8.24 -10.15 -9.50
C VAL A 129 -9.62 -9.77 -10.03
N SER A 130 -10.48 -10.76 -10.29
CA SER A 130 -11.84 -10.55 -10.83
C SER A 130 -12.94 -10.65 -9.78
N LYS A 131 -12.75 -11.49 -8.75
CA LYS A 131 -13.70 -11.69 -7.64
C LYS A 131 -13.01 -11.38 -6.33
N LEU A 132 -13.51 -10.38 -5.61
CA LEU A 132 -12.86 -9.86 -4.40
C LEU A 132 -13.87 -9.67 -3.26
N ARG A 133 -13.55 -10.20 -2.08
CA ARG A 133 -14.23 -9.89 -0.82
C ARG A 133 -13.37 -8.95 0.00
N VAL A 134 -13.92 -7.81 0.39
CA VAL A 134 -13.23 -6.80 1.19
C VAL A 134 -13.73 -6.82 2.62
N TYR A 135 -12.82 -6.85 3.58
CA TYR A 135 -13.09 -6.80 5.01
C TYR A 135 -12.36 -5.60 5.62
N SER A 136 -13.08 -4.76 6.34
CA SER A 136 -12.57 -3.66 7.16
C SER A 136 -13.25 -3.72 8.51
N ASP A 137 -12.58 -3.32 9.57
CA ASP A 137 -13.15 -3.22 10.92
C ASP A 137 -13.89 -1.88 11.14
N SER A 138 -13.71 -0.92 10.23
CA SER A 138 -14.44 0.36 10.27
C SER A 138 -15.89 0.21 9.86
N GLN A 139 -16.77 0.01 10.84
CA GLN A 139 -18.22 -0.08 10.61
C GLN A 139 -18.78 1.13 9.85
N LEU A 140 -18.24 2.33 10.10
CA LEU A 140 -18.67 3.54 9.42
C LEU A 140 -18.38 3.47 7.92
N VAL A 141 -17.14 3.12 7.54
CA VAL A 141 -16.74 3.02 6.14
C VAL A 141 -17.48 1.90 5.42
N VAL A 142 -17.63 0.75 6.06
CA VAL A 142 -18.40 -0.37 5.50
C VAL A 142 -19.85 0.06 5.21
N ARG A 143 -20.53 0.70 6.15
CA ARG A 143 -21.92 1.18 5.98
C ARG A 143 -22.06 2.27 4.93
N HIS A 144 -21.05 3.14 4.77
CA HIS A 144 -21.00 4.10 3.66
C HIS A 144 -20.94 3.38 2.30
N VAL A 145 -20.06 2.38 2.18
CA VAL A 145 -19.90 1.63 0.92
C VAL A 145 -21.17 0.84 0.58
N GLN A 146 -21.83 0.26 1.58
CA GLN A 146 -23.06 -0.51 1.45
C GLN A 146 -24.33 0.35 1.23
N ASN A 147 -24.21 1.68 1.18
CA ASN A 147 -25.33 2.63 1.10
C ASN A 147 -26.28 2.62 2.32
N GLU A 148 -25.85 2.13 3.46
CA GLU A 148 -26.63 2.18 4.69
C GLU A 148 -26.56 3.56 5.37
N TYR A 149 -25.43 4.25 5.18
CA TYR A 149 -25.19 5.59 5.70
C TYR A 149 -24.76 6.53 4.59
N GLU A 150 -25.18 7.79 4.70
CA GLU A 150 -24.76 8.87 3.81
C GLU A 150 -23.50 9.55 4.34
N ALA A 151 -22.50 9.73 3.48
CA ALA A 151 -21.30 10.48 3.82
C ALA A 151 -21.61 11.98 3.80
N LYS A 152 -21.90 12.58 4.96
CA LYS A 152 -22.22 14.01 5.09
C LYS A 152 -21.02 14.93 4.91
N ASP A 153 -19.83 14.45 5.21
CA ASP A 153 -18.59 15.19 5.03
C ASP A 153 -18.10 15.11 3.59
N ALA A 154 -17.70 16.25 3.02
CA ALA A 154 -17.27 16.35 1.62
C ALA A 154 -16.01 15.51 1.31
N HIS A 155 -15.09 15.36 2.28
CA HIS A 155 -13.91 14.51 2.11
C HIS A 155 -14.29 13.04 2.07
N MET A 156 -15.13 12.60 3.01
CA MET A 156 -15.65 11.23 3.03
C MET A 156 -16.45 10.90 1.78
N ALA A 157 -17.27 11.83 1.29
CA ALA A 157 -18.04 11.66 0.05
C ALA A 157 -17.12 11.44 -1.17
N ARG A 158 -15.99 12.17 -1.26
CA ARG A 158 -15.01 11.99 -2.33
C ARG A 158 -14.33 10.62 -2.25
N TYR A 159 -13.95 10.19 -1.06
CA TYR A 159 -13.38 8.85 -0.85
C TYR A 159 -14.38 7.77 -1.24
N LEU A 160 -15.62 7.90 -0.78
CA LEU A 160 -16.69 6.95 -1.11
C LEU A 160 -16.92 6.83 -2.61
N THR A 161 -16.93 7.95 -3.34
CA THR A 161 -17.04 7.95 -4.79
C THR A 161 -15.89 7.17 -5.42
N LYS A 162 -14.64 7.45 -5.03
CA LYS A 162 -13.48 6.73 -5.55
C LYS A 162 -13.55 5.22 -5.29
N VAL A 163 -13.95 4.82 -4.08
CA VAL A 163 -14.09 3.40 -3.73
C VAL A 163 -15.15 2.74 -4.61
N ARG A 164 -16.32 3.37 -4.79
CA ARG A 164 -17.40 2.83 -5.63
C ARG A 164 -16.99 2.72 -7.10
N ASP A 165 -16.34 3.75 -7.64
CA ASP A 165 -15.85 3.74 -9.02
C ASP A 165 -14.81 2.61 -9.23
N THR A 166 -13.95 2.40 -8.23
CA THR A 166 -12.96 1.33 -8.31
C THR A 166 -13.60 -0.05 -8.17
N LEU A 167 -14.58 -0.22 -7.29
CA LEU A 167 -15.32 -1.47 -7.13
C LEU A 167 -16.06 -1.89 -8.41
N GLN A 168 -16.57 -0.96 -9.21
CA GLN A 168 -17.23 -1.26 -10.49
C GLN A 168 -16.29 -1.93 -11.51
N ARG A 169 -14.99 -1.88 -11.30
CA ARG A 169 -14.01 -2.53 -12.18
C ARG A 169 -13.84 -4.02 -11.90
N PHE A 170 -14.37 -4.52 -10.79
CA PHE A 170 -14.42 -5.95 -10.46
C PHE A 170 -15.70 -6.57 -11.02
N THR A 171 -15.64 -7.84 -11.33
CA THR A 171 -16.80 -8.58 -11.86
C THR A 171 -17.80 -8.92 -10.73
N GLU A 172 -17.27 -9.22 -9.55
CA GLU A 172 -18.01 -9.51 -8.30
C GLU A 172 -17.15 -9.13 -7.08
#